data_fb17267478028dd13eceb27be062a6e4
#
_entry.id   fb17267478028dd13eceb27be062a6e4
#
_cell.length_a   1.000
_cell.length_b   1.000
_cell.length_c   1.000
_cell.angle_alpha   90.00
_cell.angle_beta   90.00
_cell.angle_gamma   90.00
#
_symmetry.space_group_name_H-M   'P 1'
#
loop_
_entity.id
_entity.type
_entity.pdbx_description
1 polymer ?
#
loop_
_entity_poly.entity_id
_entity_poly.type
_entity_poly.pdbx_seq_one_letter_code
_entity_poly.pdbx_strand_id
1 'polypeptide(L)'
;MKAYLSLREAAEKWGVSERRINQYCAEGRIPGAQRVGKAWAVPADAEKPGDPRKTRRQGKTAPEKTASGGLIDQTNLMPLMNTAFAPGKCRETVEAMAAGPRRDIAMAEYHYFSGQAEAAAKEAEAYLTSPDMGARLSACLIYAYANLSLKRTQQAEFALGELNASLASAGEQVPELRAAAAFISFTGTVLLHLPLPEEMPQAGSFLPLLPPGLRAFALYVQAHYLYLKQEYDHSAGIVEATLAMGASAYPIPAIYLHLVAVMDYMSMKQTDRAEAHLLAAWEIARPDDLIEGFGEHHELLGAMLESVIKPKWPEDFKRIIDITYRFSSGWRRVHNPVTGHDVADDLTTTEFAIAMLAARNWTTQEIAEHLDISANTVKKHIFEAMRKLGIKNRKDLKKYMLQ
;
A
#
# COMPACT_ATOMS: atom_id res chain seq x y z
N MET A 1 -59.21 -13.61 -24.59
CA MET A 1 -58.43 -12.64 -23.78
C MET A 1 -57.58 -11.83 -24.73
N LYS A 2 -57.51 -10.48 -24.53
CA LYS A 2 -56.59 -9.65 -25.35
C LYS A 2 -55.13 -10.01 -25.00
N ALA A 3 -54.31 -10.29 -26.01
CA ALA A 3 -52.88 -10.57 -25.80
C ALA A 3 -52.09 -9.35 -25.38
N TYR A 4 -52.58 -8.14 -25.67
CA TYR A 4 -51.94 -6.84 -25.36
C TYR A 4 -52.94 -5.83 -24.81
N LEU A 5 -52.52 -5.00 -23.91
CA LEU A 5 -53.23 -3.86 -23.31
C LEU A 5 -52.76 -2.57 -23.94
N SER A 6 -53.66 -1.57 -24.08
CA SER A 6 -53.27 -0.17 -24.35
C SER A 6 -52.62 0.45 -23.14
N LEU A 7 -51.95 1.63 -23.32
CA LEU A 7 -51.37 2.39 -22.21
C LEU A 7 -52.39 2.70 -21.11
N ARG A 8 -53.66 3.00 -21.50
CA ARG A 8 -54.71 3.32 -20.56
C ARG A 8 -55.14 2.07 -19.76
N GLU A 9 -55.34 0.92 -20.41
CA GLU A 9 -55.70 -0.33 -19.74
C GLU A 9 -54.58 -0.83 -18.81
N ALA A 10 -53.30 -0.65 -19.20
CA ALA A 10 -52.16 -0.98 -18.35
C ALA A 10 -52.04 0.00 -17.16
N ALA A 11 -52.33 1.28 -17.36
CA ALA A 11 -52.35 2.29 -16.31
C ALA A 11 -53.42 2.01 -15.26
N GLU A 12 -54.65 1.64 -15.70
CA GLU A 12 -55.74 1.20 -14.82
C GLU A 12 -55.39 -0.10 -14.06
N LYS A 13 -54.84 -1.09 -14.74
CA LYS A 13 -54.39 -2.37 -14.13
C LYS A 13 -53.36 -2.20 -13.04
N TRP A 14 -52.41 -1.27 -13.23
CA TRP A 14 -51.27 -1.08 -12.30
C TRP A 14 -51.43 0.08 -11.35
N GLY A 15 -52.53 0.86 -11.45
CA GLY A 15 -52.77 2.03 -10.58
C GLY A 15 -51.72 3.12 -10.75
N VAL A 16 -51.33 3.43 -11.99
CA VAL A 16 -50.35 4.48 -12.33
C VAL A 16 -50.84 5.33 -13.51
N SER A 17 -50.26 6.47 -13.77
CA SER A 17 -50.61 7.31 -14.91
C SER A 17 -50.15 6.71 -16.24
N GLU A 18 -50.88 6.95 -17.36
CA GLU A 18 -50.48 6.54 -18.72
C GLU A 18 -49.08 7.09 -19.09
N ARG A 19 -48.73 8.28 -18.63
CA ARG A 19 -47.42 8.86 -18.79
C ARG A 19 -46.32 8.00 -18.15
N ARG A 20 -46.61 7.36 -17.02
CA ARG A 20 -45.67 6.45 -16.33
C ARG A 20 -45.48 5.14 -17.09
N ILE A 21 -46.58 4.59 -17.66
CA ILE A 21 -46.50 3.40 -18.51
C ILE A 21 -45.68 3.69 -19.78
N ASN A 22 -45.95 4.81 -20.42
CA ASN A 22 -45.19 5.26 -21.60
C ASN A 22 -43.69 5.36 -21.30
N GLN A 23 -43.34 5.93 -20.15
CA GLN A 23 -41.95 5.99 -19.67
C GLN A 23 -41.34 4.61 -19.48
N TYR A 24 -42.05 3.68 -18.82
CA TYR A 24 -41.58 2.30 -18.63
C TYR A 24 -41.36 1.57 -19.95
N CYS A 25 -42.23 1.79 -20.94
CA CYS A 25 -42.05 1.23 -22.27
C CYS A 25 -40.83 1.83 -22.99
N ALA A 26 -40.66 3.16 -22.92
CA ALA A 26 -39.52 3.88 -23.53
C ALA A 26 -38.19 3.49 -22.92
N GLU A 27 -38.15 3.21 -21.61
CA GLU A 27 -36.98 2.77 -20.85
C GLU A 27 -36.72 1.24 -20.98
N GLY A 28 -37.55 0.50 -21.79
CA GLY A 28 -37.40 -0.95 -21.96
C GLY A 28 -37.68 -1.78 -20.70
N ARG A 29 -38.39 -1.22 -19.71
CA ARG A 29 -38.65 -1.85 -18.40
C ARG A 29 -39.85 -2.78 -18.37
N ILE A 30 -40.58 -2.90 -19.48
CA ILE A 30 -41.68 -3.83 -19.65
C ILE A 30 -41.27 -4.84 -20.74
N PRO A 31 -40.86 -6.07 -20.38
CA PRO A 31 -40.50 -7.08 -21.36
C PRO A 31 -41.68 -7.37 -22.32
N GLY A 32 -41.40 -7.44 -23.61
CA GLY A 32 -42.38 -7.73 -24.63
C GLY A 32 -43.31 -6.55 -25.02
N ALA A 33 -43.13 -5.35 -24.48
CA ALA A 33 -43.83 -4.15 -24.95
C ALA A 33 -43.46 -3.85 -26.40
N GLN A 34 -44.46 -3.61 -27.26
CA GLN A 34 -44.27 -3.35 -28.69
C GLN A 34 -44.87 -2.03 -29.12
N ARG A 35 -44.27 -1.41 -30.13
CA ARG A 35 -44.80 -0.18 -30.68
C ARG A 35 -45.75 -0.49 -31.83
N VAL A 36 -47.03 -0.13 -31.69
CA VAL A 36 -48.06 -0.29 -32.71
C VAL A 36 -48.47 1.09 -33.21
N GLY A 37 -47.94 1.48 -34.35
CA GLY A 37 -48.11 2.83 -34.89
C GLY A 37 -47.45 3.90 -34.00
N LYS A 38 -48.26 4.84 -33.45
CA LYS A 38 -47.76 5.88 -32.54
C LYS A 38 -47.93 5.54 -31.06
N ALA A 39 -48.55 4.39 -30.72
CA ALA A 39 -48.82 3.99 -29.35
C ALA A 39 -48.01 2.74 -28.94
N TRP A 40 -47.84 2.52 -27.64
CA TRP A 40 -47.28 1.29 -27.09
C TRP A 40 -48.38 0.29 -26.78
N ALA A 41 -48.13 -0.99 -27.04
CA ALA A 41 -48.92 -2.13 -26.61
C ALA A 41 -48.12 -2.91 -25.55
N VAL A 42 -48.76 -3.14 -24.39
CA VAL A 42 -48.17 -3.80 -23.24
C VAL A 42 -48.71 -5.23 -23.17
N PRO A 43 -47.86 -6.27 -23.02
CA PRO A 43 -48.38 -7.64 -22.85
C PRO A 43 -49.35 -7.71 -21.67
N ALA A 44 -50.45 -8.46 -21.85
CA ALA A 44 -51.53 -8.54 -20.85
C ALA A 44 -51.04 -9.27 -19.56
N ASP A 45 -50.03 -10.11 -19.66
CA ASP A 45 -49.38 -10.86 -18.59
C ASP A 45 -48.19 -10.13 -17.96
N ALA A 46 -47.80 -8.97 -18.51
CA ALA A 46 -46.70 -8.22 -17.95
C ALA A 46 -46.99 -7.75 -16.50
N GLU A 47 -45.95 -7.78 -15.69
CA GLU A 47 -46.00 -7.27 -14.30
C GLU A 47 -45.54 -5.80 -14.23
N LYS A 48 -46.08 -5.09 -13.22
CA LYS A 48 -45.71 -3.69 -12.97
C LYS A 48 -44.23 -3.56 -12.59
N PRO A 49 -43.41 -2.79 -13.33
CA PRO A 49 -42.03 -2.56 -12.97
C PRO A 49 -41.87 -1.92 -11.57
N GLY A 50 -40.99 -2.47 -10.74
CA GLY A 50 -40.73 -1.98 -9.38
C GLY A 50 -40.31 -0.49 -9.35
N ASP A 51 -40.68 0.25 -8.31
CA ASP A 51 -40.24 1.63 -8.14
C ASP A 51 -38.79 1.67 -7.63
N PRO A 52 -37.81 2.23 -8.37
CA PRO A 52 -36.41 2.28 -7.96
C PRO A 52 -36.20 3.01 -6.63
N ARG A 53 -37.15 3.86 -6.21
CA ARG A 53 -37.07 4.61 -4.94
C ARG A 53 -37.48 3.74 -3.73
N LYS A 54 -38.31 2.71 -3.91
CA LYS A 54 -38.71 1.79 -2.84
C LYS A 54 -37.65 0.74 -2.55
N THR A 55 -36.90 0.29 -3.54
CA THR A 55 -35.80 -0.67 -3.40
C THR A 55 -34.63 -0.11 -2.60
N ARG A 56 -34.48 1.22 -2.54
CA ARG A 56 -33.40 1.89 -1.78
C ARG A 56 -33.67 1.94 -0.27
N ARG A 57 -34.89 1.61 0.20
CA ARG A 57 -35.28 1.65 1.62
C ARG A 57 -35.42 0.29 2.31
N GLN A 58 -35.29 -0.83 1.60
CA GLN A 58 -35.47 -2.19 2.14
C GLN A 58 -34.32 -3.15 1.79
N GLY A 59 -33.08 -2.67 1.68
CA GLY A 59 -31.92 -3.48 1.38
C GLY A 59 -30.87 -3.48 2.48
N LYS A 60 -31.17 -4.10 3.62
CA LYS A 60 -30.18 -4.62 4.55
C LYS A 60 -30.32 -6.13 4.63
N THR A 61 -30.04 -6.82 3.56
CA THR A 61 -29.54 -8.21 3.47
C THR A 61 -28.98 -8.34 2.05
N ALA A 62 -27.68 -8.66 1.97
CA ALA A 62 -26.99 -8.80 0.70
C ALA A 62 -27.53 -10.00 -0.09
N PRO A 63 -27.82 -9.87 -1.40
CA PRO A 63 -27.95 -11.03 -2.26
C PRO A 63 -26.58 -11.50 -2.73
N GLU A 64 -26.36 -12.81 -2.67
CA GLU A 64 -25.27 -13.51 -3.36
C GLU A 64 -25.17 -13.03 -4.82
N LYS A 65 -24.03 -12.45 -5.19
CA LYS A 65 -23.73 -12.11 -6.59
C LYS A 65 -23.20 -13.36 -7.29
N THR A 66 -24.02 -13.92 -8.17
CA THR A 66 -23.56 -14.81 -9.23
C THR A 66 -22.52 -14.11 -10.11
N ALA A 67 -21.43 -14.80 -10.37
CA ALA A 67 -20.29 -14.36 -11.15
C ALA A 67 -20.68 -13.82 -12.53
N SER A 68 -20.44 -12.54 -12.76
CA SER A 68 -20.26 -11.96 -14.09
C SER A 68 -18.88 -11.32 -14.14
N GLY A 69 -18.10 -11.71 -15.14
CA GLY A 69 -16.69 -11.44 -15.24
C GLY A 69 -16.29 -9.96 -15.19
N GLY A 70 -15.17 -9.68 -14.57
CA GLY A 70 -14.35 -8.51 -14.83
C GLY A 70 -14.34 -7.41 -13.77
N LEU A 71 -15.03 -7.52 -12.63
CA LEU A 71 -14.88 -6.57 -11.53
C LEU A 71 -13.83 -7.09 -10.52
N ILE A 72 -12.78 -6.32 -10.28
CA ILE A 72 -11.91 -6.54 -9.13
C ILE A 72 -12.75 -6.39 -7.88
N ASP A 73 -12.78 -7.42 -7.06
CA ASP A 73 -13.15 -7.27 -5.66
C ASP A 73 -11.97 -6.65 -4.93
N GLN A 74 -11.96 -5.31 -4.82
CA GLN A 74 -10.91 -4.56 -4.12
C GLN A 74 -10.81 -4.95 -2.63
N THR A 75 -11.79 -5.68 -2.09
CA THR A 75 -11.72 -6.16 -0.71
C THR A 75 -10.62 -7.21 -0.51
N ASN A 76 -10.16 -7.85 -1.60
CA ASN A 76 -9.07 -8.83 -1.61
C ASN A 76 -7.71 -8.21 -2.01
N LEU A 77 -7.67 -6.91 -2.34
CA LEU A 77 -6.41 -6.20 -2.62
C LEU A 77 -5.82 -5.69 -1.30
N MET A 78 -4.72 -6.31 -0.85
CA MET A 78 -4.02 -6.00 0.41
C MET A 78 -5.02 -5.84 1.58
N PRO A 79 -5.78 -6.90 1.90
CA PRO A 79 -6.92 -6.82 2.81
C PRO A 79 -6.57 -6.43 4.24
N LEU A 80 -5.40 -6.81 4.76
CA LEU A 80 -4.97 -6.42 6.10
C LEU A 80 -4.64 -4.93 6.17
N MET A 81 -3.96 -4.41 5.16
CA MET A 81 -3.67 -2.98 5.02
C MET A 81 -4.95 -2.12 5.00
N ASN A 82 -6.07 -2.69 4.51
CA ASN A 82 -7.40 -2.05 4.49
C ASN A 82 -8.26 -2.36 5.71
N THR A 83 -7.74 -3.06 6.71
CA THR A 83 -8.50 -3.44 7.89
C THR A 83 -8.07 -2.60 9.08
N ALA A 84 -9.06 -1.99 9.73
CA ALA A 84 -8.84 -1.28 10.99
C ALA A 84 -8.79 -2.30 12.14
N PHE A 85 -7.76 -2.20 12.98
CA PHE A 85 -7.63 -3.00 14.20
C PHE A 85 -6.88 -2.20 15.28
N ALA A 86 -7.07 -2.57 16.54
CA ALA A 86 -6.30 -1.99 17.64
C ALA A 86 -4.93 -2.69 17.78
N PRO A 87 -3.88 -2.00 18.26
CA PRO A 87 -2.61 -2.62 18.57
C PRO A 87 -2.77 -3.85 19.49
N GLY A 88 -2.08 -4.94 19.16
CA GLY A 88 -2.21 -6.23 19.83
C GLY A 88 -3.39 -7.10 19.35
N LYS A 89 -4.10 -6.67 18.31
CA LYS A 89 -5.29 -7.36 17.78
C LYS A 89 -5.17 -7.76 16.32
N CYS A 90 -4.00 -7.61 15.71
CA CYS A 90 -3.81 -7.88 14.29
C CYS A 90 -4.17 -9.34 13.94
N ARG A 91 -3.52 -10.29 14.57
CA ARG A 91 -3.72 -11.71 14.32
C ARG A 91 -5.16 -12.16 14.61
N GLU A 92 -5.72 -11.75 15.75
CA GLU A 92 -7.12 -12.03 16.11
C GLU A 92 -8.09 -11.49 15.05
N THR A 93 -7.81 -10.29 14.53
CA THR A 93 -8.62 -9.65 13.46
C THR A 93 -8.57 -10.45 12.17
N VAL A 94 -7.39 -10.93 11.77
CA VAL A 94 -7.24 -11.78 10.57
C VAL A 94 -7.94 -13.12 10.75
N GLU A 95 -7.76 -13.79 11.90
CA GLU A 95 -8.39 -15.08 12.20
C GLU A 95 -9.93 -14.98 12.26
N ALA A 96 -10.48 -13.84 12.61
CA ALA A 96 -11.93 -13.57 12.61
C ALA A 96 -12.52 -13.33 11.21
N MET A 97 -11.70 -13.14 10.18
CA MET A 97 -12.18 -13.03 8.80
C MET A 97 -12.77 -14.37 8.32
N ALA A 98 -13.77 -14.31 7.45
CA ALA A 98 -14.32 -15.51 6.81
C ALA A 98 -13.21 -16.26 6.07
N ALA A 99 -13.24 -17.60 6.12
CA ALA A 99 -12.30 -18.46 5.41
C ALA A 99 -12.36 -18.18 3.89
N GLY A 100 -11.21 -18.08 3.25
CA GLY A 100 -11.08 -17.81 1.83
C GLY A 100 -9.95 -16.85 1.49
N PRO A 101 -9.84 -16.43 0.22
CA PRO A 101 -8.71 -15.66 -0.29
C PRO A 101 -8.39 -14.41 0.53
N ARG A 102 -9.42 -13.68 0.98
CA ARG A 102 -9.24 -12.47 1.79
C ARG A 102 -8.48 -12.73 3.09
N ARG A 103 -8.87 -13.78 3.84
CA ARG A 103 -8.20 -14.14 5.09
C ARG A 103 -6.79 -14.65 4.85
N ASP A 104 -6.63 -15.49 3.84
CA ASP A 104 -5.35 -16.14 3.56
C ASP A 104 -4.32 -15.09 3.07
N ILE A 105 -4.73 -14.13 2.23
CA ILE A 105 -3.89 -12.99 1.85
C ILE A 105 -3.59 -12.08 3.05
N ALA A 106 -4.60 -11.79 3.90
CA ALA A 106 -4.37 -11.00 5.10
C ALA A 106 -3.38 -11.68 6.06
N MET A 107 -3.37 -13.01 6.15
CA MET A 107 -2.41 -13.77 6.93
C MET A 107 -1.00 -13.68 6.32
N ALA A 108 -0.88 -13.79 4.99
CA ALA A 108 0.39 -13.59 4.30
C ALA A 108 0.94 -12.16 4.50
N GLU A 109 0.09 -11.12 4.48
CA GLU A 109 0.47 -9.74 4.84
C GLU A 109 0.97 -9.67 6.30
N TYR A 110 0.24 -10.29 7.25
CA TYR A 110 0.65 -10.32 8.65
C TYR A 110 2.04 -10.95 8.83
N HIS A 111 2.27 -12.11 8.20
CA HIS A 111 3.58 -12.75 8.25
C HIS A 111 4.68 -11.90 7.60
N TYR A 112 4.38 -11.22 6.49
CA TYR A 112 5.32 -10.29 5.88
C TYR A 112 5.67 -9.15 6.84
N PHE A 113 4.69 -8.40 7.30
CA PHE A 113 4.90 -7.23 8.16
C PHE A 113 5.49 -7.58 9.54
N SER A 114 5.36 -8.83 9.98
CA SER A 114 5.98 -9.34 11.22
C SER A 114 7.37 -9.96 11.03
N GLY A 115 8.01 -9.75 9.88
CA GLY A 115 9.38 -10.22 9.61
C GLY A 115 9.49 -11.71 9.29
N GLN A 116 8.37 -12.39 9.05
CA GLN A 116 8.29 -13.82 8.78
C GLN A 116 8.23 -14.11 7.26
N ALA A 117 9.24 -13.62 6.53
CA ALA A 117 9.26 -13.65 5.06
C ALA A 117 9.06 -15.04 4.45
N GLU A 118 9.56 -16.12 5.10
CA GLU A 118 9.38 -17.52 4.61
C GLU A 118 7.90 -17.94 4.65
N ALA A 119 7.19 -17.64 5.76
CA ALA A 119 5.77 -17.95 5.90
C ALA A 119 4.94 -17.12 4.92
N ALA A 120 5.23 -15.81 4.80
CA ALA A 120 4.57 -14.91 3.87
C ALA A 120 4.71 -15.39 2.42
N ALA A 121 5.92 -15.75 1.98
CA ALA A 121 6.17 -16.28 0.64
C ALA A 121 5.38 -17.57 0.37
N LYS A 122 5.42 -18.51 1.31
CA LYS A 122 4.72 -19.81 1.19
C LYS A 122 3.20 -19.64 1.06
N GLU A 123 2.60 -18.75 1.84
CA GLU A 123 1.15 -18.51 1.80
C GLU A 123 0.74 -17.76 0.54
N ALA A 124 1.51 -16.76 0.13
CA ALA A 124 1.24 -15.99 -1.08
C ALA A 124 1.37 -16.85 -2.34
N GLU A 125 2.28 -17.84 -2.39
CA GLU A 125 2.53 -18.69 -3.55
C GLU A 125 1.25 -19.35 -4.08
N ALA A 126 0.34 -19.75 -3.18
CA ALA A 126 -0.92 -20.42 -3.54
C ALA A 126 -1.87 -19.53 -4.36
N TYR A 127 -1.67 -18.21 -4.34
CA TYR A 127 -2.54 -17.22 -4.97
C TYR A 127 -1.92 -16.50 -6.18
N LEU A 128 -0.70 -16.82 -6.58
CA LEU A 128 -0.02 -16.16 -7.72
C LEU A 128 -0.78 -16.28 -9.04
N THR A 129 -1.56 -17.36 -9.22
CA THR A 129 -2.39 -17.59 -10.39
C THR A 129 -3.88 -17.60 -10.08
N SER A 130 -4.30 -17.00 -8.97
CA SER A 130 -5.69 -16.93 -8.54
C SER A 130 -6.58 -16.29 -9.63
N PRO A 131 -7.81 -16.79 -9.87
CA PRO A 131 -8.77 -16.12 -10.72
C PRO A 131 -9.27 -14.79 -10.12
N ASP A 132 -9.22 -14.65 -8.79
CA ASP A 132 -9.48 -13.39 -8.11
C ASP A 132 -8.29 -12.44 -8.30
N MET A 133 -8.53 -11.36 -9.04
CA MET A 133 -7.48 -10.41 -9.41
C MET A 133 -6.91 -9.67 -8.18
N GLY A 134 -7.73 -9.31 -7.21
CA GLY A 134 -7.28 -8.65 -5.98
C GLY A 134 -6.33 -9.54 -5.17
N ALA A 135 -6.71 -10.81 -4.99
CA ALA A 135 -5.87 -11.80 -4.31
C ALA A 135 -4.58 -12.08 -5.09
N ARG A 136 -4.65 -12.21 -6.42
CA ARG A 136 -3.47 -12.43 -7.27
C ARG A 136 -2.48 -11.28 -7.18
N LEU A 137 -2.92 -10.05 -7.33
CA LEU A 137 -2.05 -8.86 -7.26
C LEU A 137 -1.40 -8.73 -5.88
N SER A 138 -2.16 -8.97 -4.82
CA SER A 138 -1.64 -8.98 -3.44
C SER A 138 -0.60 -10.07 -3.24
N ALA A 139 -0.90 -11.28 -3.70
CA ALA A 139 0.02 -12.41 -3.61
C ALA A 139 1.33 -12.13 -4.34
N CYS A 140 1.27 -11.58 -5.57
CA CYS A 140 2.47 -11.22 -6.32
C CYS A 140 3.33 -10.19 -5.59
N LEU A 141 2.71 -9.16 -4.98
CA LEU A 141 3.44 -8.15 -4.19
C LEU A 141 4.10 -8.80 -2.96
N ILE A 142 3.33 -9.49 -2.13
CA ILE A 142 3.83 -10.12 -0.90
C ILE A 142 4.94 -11.12 -1.25
N TYR A 143 4.73 -11.96 -2.26
CA TYR A 143 5.71 -12.95 -2.68
C TYR A 143 7.00 -12.30 -3.19
N ALA A 144 6.88 -11.23 -3.98
CA ALA A 144 8.05 -10.52 -4.49
C ALA A 144 8.88 -9.92 -3.33
N TYR A 145 8.26 -9.14 -2.44
CA TYR A 145 8.98 -8.50 -1.34
C TYR A 145 9.51 -9.51 -0.31
N ALA A 146 8.75 -10.56 0.01
CA ALA A 146 9.22 -11.63 0.88
C ALA A 146 10.45 -12.35 0.28
N ASN A 147 10.44 -12.63 -1.03
CA ASN A 147 11.58 -13.26 -1.69
C ASN A 147 12.78 -12.34 -1.88
N LEU A 148 12.58 -11.00 -1.95
CA LEU A 148 13.69 -10.05 -1.83
C LEU A 148 14.37 -10.18 -0.46
N SER A 149 13.60 -10.20 0.63
CA SER A 149 14.11 -10.40 2.00
C SER A 149 14.80 -11.78 2.16
N LEU A 150 14.37 -12.80 1.40
CA LEU A 150 14.98 -14.13 1.39
C LEU A 150 16.17 -14.27 0.41
N LYS A 151 16.55 -13.21 -0.29
CA LYS A 151 17.61 -13.20 -1.33
C LYS A 151 17.31 -14.14 -2.52
N ARG A 152 16.03 -14.44 -2.77
CA ARG A 152 15.54 -15.28 -3.85
C ARG A 152 15.13 -14.44 -5.04
N THR A 153 16.08 -13.82 -5.71
CA THR A 153 15.84 -12.81 -6.75
C THR A 153 15.01 -13.35 -7.92
N GLN A 154 15.24 -14.59 -8.35
CA GLN A 154 14.48 -15.20 -9.46
C GLN A 154 12.98 -15.33 -9.13
N GLN A 155 12.64 -15.71 -7.89
CA GLN A 155 11.26 -15.80 -7.43
C GLN A 155 10.60 -14.41 -7.34
N ALA A 156 11.35 -13.42 -6.87
CA ALA A 156 10.86 -12.03 -6.84
C ALA A 156 10.61 -11.49 -8.27
N GLU A 157 11.54 -11.69 -9.20
CA GLU A 157 11.40 -11.31 -10.61
C GLU A 157 10.23 -12.02 -11.29
N PHE A 158 10.05 -13.33 -11.02
CA PHE A 158 8.89 -14.08 -11.51
C PHE A 158 7.59 -13.45 -11.05
N ALA A 159 7.43 -13.16 -9.76
CA ALA A 159 6.21 -12.57 -9.22
C ALA A 159 5.95 -11.16 -9.77
N LEU A 160 6.99 -10.34 -9.96
CA LEU A 160 6.86 -9.04 -10.60
C LEU A 160 6.47 -9.16 -12.09
N GLY A 161 6.95 -10.19 -12.79
CA GLY A 161 6.53 -10.54 -14.14
C GLY A 161 5.05 -10.91 -14.22
N GLU A 162 4.57 -11.79 -13.34
CA GLU A 162 3.16 -12.17 -13.22
C GLU A 162 2.27 -10.98 -12.86
N LEU A 163 2.75 -10.11 -11.97
CA LEU A 163 2.07 -8.86 -11.61
C LEU A 163 1.85 -7.98 -12.84
N ASN A 164 2.91 -7.71 -13.59
CA ASN A 164 2.86 -6.88 -14.80
C ASN A 164 1.97 -7.51 -15.89
N ALA A 165 2.07 -8.83 -16.10
CA ALA A 165 1.21 -9.55 -17.05
C ALA A 165 -0.28 -9.47 -16.64
N SER A 166 -0.57 -9.61 -15.35
CA SER A 166 -1.92 -9.50 -14.81
C SER A 166 -2.51 -8.09 -15.01
N LEU A 167 -1.71 -7.05 -14.77
CA LEU A 167 -2.11 -5.66 -14.99
C LEU A 167 -2.34 -5.35 -16.47
N ALA A 168 -1.46 -5.83 -17.36
CA ALA A 168 -1.60 -5.65 -18.80
C ALA A 168 -2.83 -6.37 -19.39
N SER A 169 -3.16 -7.56 -18.86
CA SER A 169 -4.31 -8.35 -19.34
C SER A 169 -5.65 -7.80 -18.91
N ALA A 170 -5.70 -7.01 -17.87
CA ALA A 170 -6.94 -6.58 -17.23
C ALA A 170 -7.70 -5.45 -17.97
N GLY A 171 -7.11 -4.88 -19.01
CA GLY A 171 -7.73 -3.90 -19.90
C GLY A 171 -7.99 -2.53 -19.25
N GLU A 172 -7.98 -1.48 -20.07
CA GLU A 172 -8.16 -0.08 -19.61
C GLU A 172 -9.59 0.26 -19.14
N GLN A 173 -10.52 -0.67 -19.20
CA GLN A 173 -11.95 -0.38 -19.08
C GLN A 173 -12.50 -0.34 -17.64
N VAL A 174 -11.74 -0.83 -16.64
CA VAL A 174 -12.22 -0.87 -15.24
C VAL A 174 -11.43 0.16 -14.41
N PRO A 175 -12.07 1.25 -13.97
CA PRO A 175 -11.39 2.33 -13.24
C PRO A 175 -10.66 1.86 -11.98
N GLU A 176 -11.26 0.92 -11.23
CA GLU A 176 -10.69 0.36 -10.01
C GLU A 176 -9.43 -0.45 -10.29
N LEU A 177 -9.37 -1.14 -11.43
CA LEU A 177 -8.19 -1.90 -11.83
C LEU A 177 -7.05 -0.96 -12.26
N ARG A 178 -7.38 0.12 -12.97
CA ARG A 178 -6.39 1.16 -13.30
C ARG A 178 -5.83 1.80 -12.04
N ALA A 179 -6.68 2.05 -11.04
CA ALA A 179 -6.24 2.60 -9.76
C ALA A 179 -5.30 1.62 -9.02
N ALA A 180 -5.64 0.33 -9.01
CA ALA A 180 -4.77 -0.71 -8.44
C ALA A 180 -3.44 -0.80 -9.19
N ALA A 181 -3.45 -0.77 -10.53
CA ALA A 181 -2.26 -0.78 -11.36
C ALA A 181 -1.37 0.44 -11.11
N ALA A 182 -1.96 1.64 -11.06
CA ALA A 182 -1.26 2.88 -10.74
C ALA A 182 -0.63 2.83 -9.34
N PHE A 183 -1.40 2.37 -8.34
CA PHE A 183 -0.91 2.19 -6.97
C PHE A 183 0.28 1.24 -6.90
N ILE A 184 0.18 0.06 -7.51
CA ILE A 184 1.21 -0.97 -7.50
C ILE A 184 2.48 -0.49 -8.21
N SER A 185 2.33 0.08 -9.42
CA SER A 185 3.45 0.61 -10.19
C SER A 185 4.17 1.73 -9.43
N PHE A 186 3.42 2.67 -8.87
CA PHE A 186 3.96 3.77 -8.09
C PHE A 186 4.69 3.26 -6.84
N THR A 187 4.07 2.36 -6.08
CA THR A 187 4.65 1.77 -4.87
C THR A 187 5.95 1.04 -5.18
N GLY A 188 5.94 0.14 -6.18
CA GLY A 188 7.13 -0.61 -6.55
C GLY A 188 8.28 0.29 -7.02
N THR A 189 7.99 1.28 -7.86
CA THR A 189 9.00 2.20 -8.38
C THR A 189 9.62 3.04 -7.26
N VAL A 190 8.79 3.64 -6.39
CA VAL A 190 9.29 4.52 -5.32
C VAL A 190 10.03 3.74 -4.24
N LEU A 191 9.47 2.61 -3.76
CA LEU A 191 10.10 1.86 -2.66
C LEU A 191 11.34 1.08 -3.09
N LEU A 192 11.48 0.78 -4.39
CA LEU A 192 12.71 0.21 -4.94
C LEU A 192 13.67 1.28 -5.46
N HIS A 193 13.35 2.56 -5.31
CA HIS A 193 14.12 3.73 -5.79
C HIS A 193 14.44 3.62 -7.29
N LEU A 194 13.50 3.14 -8.08
CA LEU A 194 13.66 3.01 -9.53
C LEU A 194 13.29 4.32 -10.25
N PRO A 195 13.78 4.54 -11.48
CA PRO A 195 13.35 5.67 -12.28
C PRO A 195 11.83 5.65 -12.49
N LEU A 196 11.17 6.79 -12.25
CA LEU A 196 9.75 6.91 -12.50
C LEU A 196 9.45 6.82 -14.00
N PRO A 197 8.40 6.09 -14.41
CA PRO A 197 7.91 6.13 -15.79
C PRO A 197 7.51 7.55 -16.19
N GLU A 198 7.72 7.90 -17.49
CA GLU A 198 7.37 9.23 -18.02
C GLU A 198 5.87 9.55 -17.88
N GLU A 199 5.02 8.53 -17.93
CA GLU A 199 3.55 8.63 -17.84
C GLU A 199 3.00 8.08 -16.53
N MET A 200 3.48 8.56 -15.38
CA MET A 200 2.87 8.21 -14.11
C MET A 200 1.48 8.85 -13.95
N PRO A 201 0.44 8.07 -13.61
CA PRO A 201 -0.88 8.61 -13.33
C PRO A 201 -0.81 9.64 -12.19
N GLN A 202 -1.47 10.79 -12.39
CA GLN A 202 -1.56 11.78 -11.32
C GLN A 202 -2.31 11.20 -10.11
N ALA A 203 -1.83 11.46 -8.90
CA ALA A 203 -2.41 10.96 -7.66
C ALA A 203 -3.94 11.23 -7.56
N GLY A 204 -4.41 12.41 -7.99
CA GLY A 204 -5.82 12.76 -8.04
C GLY A 204 -6.68 11.85 -8.93
N SER A 205 -6.11 11.15 -9.91
CA SER A 205 -6.86 10.28 -10.81
C SER A 205 -7.12 8.88 -10.24
N PHE A 206 -6.30 8.37 -9.32
CA PHE A 206 -6.45 7.01 -8.79
C PHE A 206 -6.71 6.94 -7.28
N LEU A 207 -6.19 7.88 -6.47
CA LEU A 207 -6.40 7.86 -5.02
C LEU A 207 -7.88 7.76 -4.60
N PRO A 208 -8.84 8.51 -5.21
CA PRO A 208 -10.24 8.41 -4.82
C PRO A 208 -10.87 7.03 -5.06
N LEU A 209 -10.28 6.24 -5.95
CA LEU A 209 -10.77 4.90 -6.32
C LEU A 209 -10.18 3.79 -5.43
N LEU A 210 -9.16 4.10 -4.62
CA LEU A 210 -8.58 3.15 -3.68
C LEU A 210 -9.39 3.06 -2.39
N PRO A 211 -9.45 1.88 -1.76
CA PRO A 211 -9.96 1.72 -0.40
C PRO A 211 -9.17 2.59 0.60
N PRO A 212 -9.77 2.97 1.74
CA PRO A 212 -9.17 3.95 2.65
C PRO A 212 -7.76 3.61 3.14
N GLY A 213 -7.48 2.35 3.49
CA GLY A 213 -6.16 1.92 3.93
C GLY A 213 -5.13 1.99 2.82
N LEU A 214 -5.46 1.52 1.60
CA LEU A 214 -4.57 1.63 0.44
C LEU A 214 -4.35 3.09 0.02
N ARG A 215 -5.37 3.93 0.17
CA ARG A 215 -5.23 5.37 -0.05
C ARG A 215 -4.23 6.00 0.91
N ALA A 216 -4.31 5.63 2.19
CA ALA A 216 -3.35 6.08 3.20
C ALA A 216 -1.93 5.59 2.90
N PHE A 217 -1.78 4.33 2.46
CA PHE A 217 -0.48 3.79 2.06
C PHE A 217 0.06 4.47 0.78
N ALA A 218 -0.79 4.75 -0.20
CA ALA A 218 -0.40 5.50 -1.40
C ALA A 218 0.09 6.93 -1.06
N LEU A 219 -0.51 7.56 -0.05
CA LEU A 219 -0.04 8.86 0.46
C LEU A 219 1.28 8.74 1.22
N TYR A 220 1.53 7.63 1.93
CA TYR A 220 2.86 7.33 2.44
C TYR A 220 3.90 7.22 1.29
N VAL A 221 3.58 6.48 0.22
CA VAL A 221 4.47 6.35 -0.94
C VAL A 221 4.74 7.72 -1.59
N GLN A 222 3.72 8.59 -1.69
CA GLN A 222 3.90 9.96 -2.17
C GLN A 222 4.80 10.79 -1.26
N ALA A 223 4.64 10.68 0.05
CA ALA A 223 5.51 11.35 1.02
C ALA A 223 6.95 10.83 0.90
N HIS A 224 7.14 9.52 0.82
CA HIS A 224 8.45 8.90 0.61
C HIS A 224 9.13 9.41 -0.69
N TYR A 225 8.36 9.53 -1.78
CA TYR A 225 8.87 10.10 -3.03
C TYR A 225 9.35 11.54 -2.86
N LEU A 226 8.59 12.39 -2.15
CA LEU A 226 9.00 13.76 -1.83
C LEU A 226 10.23 13.80 -0.93
N TYR A 227 10.33 12.87 0.04
CA TYR A 227 11.53 12.70 0.83
C TYR A 227 12.77 12.44 -0.04
N LEU A 228 12.67 11.53 -1.03
CA LEU A 228 13.76 11.25 -1.98
C LEU A 228 14.12 12.49 -2.84
N LYS A 229 13.14 13.36 -3.11
CA LYS A 229 13.35 14.67 -3.75
C LYS A 229 13.90 15.75 -2.81
N GLN A 230 14.13 15.43 -1.53
CA GLN A 230 14.56 16.35 -0.48
C GLN A 230 13.52 17.46 -0.18
N GLU A 231 12.25 17.23 -0.52
CA GLU A 231 11.10 18.11 -0.25
C GLU A 231 10.47 17.73 1.10
N TYR A 232 11.27 17.78 2.18
CA TYR A 232 10.90 17.23 3.49
C TYR A 232 9.68 17.89 4.14
N ASP A 233 9.52 19.22 3.98
CA ASP A 233 8.35 19.94 4.52
C ASP A 233 7.06 19.50 3.82
N HIS A 234 7.08 19.30 2.50
CA HIS A 234 5.94 18.81 1.74
C HIS A 234 5.60 17.36 2.10
N SER A 235 6.62 16.52 2.24
CA SER A 235 6.46 15.13 2.68
C SER A 235 5.80 15.07 4.07
N ALA A 236 6.37 15.75 5.06
CA ALA A 236 5.82 15.82 6.41
C ALA A 236 4.39 16.37 6.43
N GLY A 237 4.09 17.39 5.61
CA GLY A 237 2.74 17.95 5.47
C GLY A 237 1.71 16.93 4.99
N ILE A 238 2.07 16.08 4.02
CA ILE A 238 1.20 14.96 3.57
C ILE A 238 0.97 13.98 4.71
N VAL A 239 2.00 13.59 5.44
CA VAL A 239 1.89 12.65 6.56
C VAL A 239 0.96 13.17 7.63
N GLU A 240 1.20 14.39 8.12
CA GLU A 240 0.40 15.00 9.18
C GLU A 240 -1.08 15.13 8.78
N ALA A 241 -1.34 15.61 7.54
CA ALA A 241 -2.70 15.71 7.02
C ALA A 241 -3.38 14.34 6.91
N THR A 242 -2.65 13.32 6.43
CA THR A 242 -3.20 11.97 6.25
C THR A 242 -3.55 11.32 7.58
N LEU A 243 -2.69 11.44 8.58
CA LEU A 243 -2.95 10.95 9.94
C LEU A 243 -4.13 11.70 10.58
N ALA A 244 -4.19 13.03 10.45
CA ALA A 244 -5.29 13.85 10.96
C ALA A 244 -6.64 13.51 10.30
N MET A 245 -6.64 13.07 9.04
CA MET A 245 -7.84 12.62 8.32
C MET A 245 -8.27 11.17 8.64
N GLY A 246 -7.67 10.52 9.64
CA GLY A 246 -8.11 9.25 10.16
C GLY A 246 -7.34 8.02 9.65
N ALA A 247 -6.18 8.20 8.99
CA ALA A 247 -5.31 7.08 8.58
C ALA A 247 -4.81 6.25 9.78
N SER A 248 -4.77 6.82 10.98
CA SER A 248 -4.43 6.11 12.23
C SER A 248 -5.36 4.93 12.55
N ALA A 249 -6.54 4.85 11.92
CA ALA A 249 -7.43 3.69 12.05
C ALA A 249 -6.87 2.44 11.34
N TYR A 250 -5.92 2.59 10.43
CA TYR A 250 -5.30 1.52 9.64
C TYR A 250 -3.84 1.36 10.06
N PRO A 251 -3.52 0.43 10.99
CA PRO A 251 -2.21 0.36 11.65
C PRO A 251 -1.03 0.23 10.69
N ILE A 252 -1.13 -0.61 9.65
CA ILE A 252 -0.02 -0.80 8.71
C ILE A 252 0.31 0.52 7.98
N PRO A 253 -0.61 1.17 7.25
CA PRO A 253 -0.35 2.48 6.68
C PRO A 253 0.12 3.54 7.69
N ALA A 254 -0.45 3.53 8.91
CA ALA A 254 -0.07 4.47 9.95
C ALA A 254 1.39 4.30 10.39
N ILE A 255 1.86 3.06 10.56
CA ILE A 255 3.28 2.78 10.86
C ILE A 255 4.16 3.40 9.79
N TYR A 256 3.92 3.12 8.52
CA TYR A 256 4.75 3.62 7.42
C TYR A 256 4.70 5.14 7.26
N LEU A 257 3.53 5.77 7.47
CA LEU A 257 3.40 7.24 7.53
C LEU A 257 4.27 7.83 8.64
N HIS A 258 4.24 7.27 9.84
CA HIS A 258 5.11 7.72 10.93
C HIS A 258 6.58 7.52 10.61
N LEU A 259 6.99 6.40 9.98
CA LEU A 259 8.38 6.14 9.64
C LEU A 259 8.93 7.18 8.64
N VAL A 260 8.16 7.57 7.61
CA VAL A 260 8.63 8.61 6.69
C VAL A 260 8.69 9.98 7.37
N ALA A 261 7.78 10.30 8.29
CA ALA A 261 7.89 11.51 9.10
C ALA A 261 9.16 11.55 9.95
N VAL A 262 9.58 10.41 10.53
CA VAL A 262 10.88 10.31 11.21
C VAL A 262 12.01 10.71 10.27
N MET A 263 12.01 10.20 9.06
CA MET A 263 13.04 10.49 8.05
C MET A 263 13.06 11.98 7.70
N ASP A 264 11.88 12.59 7.50
CA ASP A 264 11.74 14.01 7.19
C ASP A 264 12.24 14.88 8.33
N TYR A 265 11.77 14.65 9.57
CA TYR A 265 12.16 15.46 10.72
C TYR A 265 13.63 15.29 11.10
N MET A 266 14.21 14.10 10.91
CA MET A 266 15.67 13.92 11.05
C MET A 266 16.45 14.71 10.00
N SER A 267 15.95 14.79 8.77
CA SER A 267 16.57 15.59 7.70
C SER A 267 16.47 17.09 7.97
N MET A 268 15.39 17.53 8.63
CA MET A 268 15.19 18.92 9.08
C MET A 268 15.81 19.22 10.46
N LYS A 269 16.49 18.26 11.07
CA LYS A 269 17.09 18.36 12.43
C LYS A 269 16.06 18.65 13.54
N GLN A 270 14.84 18.19 13.38
CA GLN A 270 13.76 18.30 14.36
C GLN A 270 13.64 16.98 15.14
N THR A 271 14.65 16.66 15.94
CA THR A 271 14.81 15.36 16.63
C THR A 271 13.65 15.01 17.54
N ASP A 272 13.09 15.97 18.28
CA ASP A 272 11.97 15.72 19.21
C ASP A 272 10.71 15.26 18.45
N ARG A 273 10.44 15.85 17.27
CA ARG A 273 9.33 15.44 16.42
C ARG A 273 9.60 14.07 15.81
N ALA A 274 10.83 13.82 15.36
CA ALA A 274 11.23 12.52 14.85
C ALA A 274 11.05 11.42 15.92
N GLU A 275 11.48 11.67 17.16
CA GLU A 275 11.29 10.73 18.27
C GLU A 275 9.82 10.48 18.55
N ALA A 276 8.98 11.53 18.60
CA ALA A 276 7.55 11.38 18.81
C ALA A 276 6.88 10.48 17.75
N HIS A 277 7.23 10.67 16.47
CA HIS A 277 6.72 9.81 15.39
C HIS A 277 7.27 8.38 15.49
N LEU A 278 8.54 8.19 15.83
CA LEU A 278 9.11 6.85 16.00
C LEU A 278 8.40 6.08 17.11
N LEU A 279 8.19 6.73 18.26
CA LEU A 279 7.49 6.12 19.38
C LEU A 279 6.03 5.82 19.04
N ALA A 280 5.33 6.71 18.32
CA ALA A 280 3.97 6.45 17.86
C ALA A 280 3.90 5.24 16.91
N ALA A 281 4.82 5.12 15.94
CA ALA A 281 4.93 3.93 15.10
C ALA A 281 5.19 2.67 15.93
N TRP A 282 6.07 2.78 16.93
CA TRP A 282 6.48 1.66 17.78
C TRP A 282 5.34 1.15 18.68
N GLU A 283 4.54 2.06 19.24
CA GLU A 283 3.35 1.72 20.03
C GLU A 283 2.30 0.97 19.19
N ILE A 284 2.16 1.32 17.92
CA ILE A 284 1.25 0.61 17.00
C ILE A 284 1.83 -0.76 16.61
N ALA A 285 3.12 -0.82 16.27
CA ALA A 285 3.74 -1.99 15.65
C ALA A 285 4.07 -3.10 16.64
N ARG A 286 4.67 -2.75 17.78
CA ARG A 286 5.28 -3.70 18.72
C ARG A 286 4.30 -4.75 19.26
N PRO A 287 3.06 -4.42 19.66
CA PRO A 287 2.13 -5.41 20.24
C PRO A 287 1.76 -6.56 19.28
N ASP A 288 1.82 -6.34 17.98
CA ASP A 288 1.52 -7.31 16.92
C ASP A 288 2.77 -7.74 16.13
N ASP A 289 3.95 -7.31 16.58
CA ASP A 289 5.25 -7.63 15.97
C ASP A 289 5.42 -7.11 14.53
N LEU A 290 4.74 -6.03 14.15
CA LEU A 290 4.75 -5.46 12.80
C LEU A 290 6.02 -4.64 12.54
N ILE A 291 7.18 -5.30 12.56
CA ILE A 291 8.51 -4.67 12.58
C ILE A 291 9.22 -4.62 11.23
N GLU A 292 8.67 -5.24 10.16
CA GLU A 292 9.32 -5.28 8.84
C GLU A 292 9.64 -3.87 8.32
N GLY A 293 8.69 -2.93 8.40
CA GLY A 293 8.89 -1.56 7.93
C GLY A 293 10.05 -0.82 8.62
N PHE A 294 10.35 -1.12 9.88
CA PHE A 294 11.52 -0.55 10.57
C PHE A 294 12.83 -1.08 9.99
N GLY A 295 12.86 -2.34 9.57
CA GLY A 295 14.01 -2.95 8.92
C GLY A 295 14.20 -2.47 7.49
N GLU A 296 13.12 -2.37 6.71
CA GLU A 296 13.13 -1.84 5.34
C GLU A 296 13.67 -0.40 5.27
N HIS A 297 13.33 0.42 6.26
CA HIS A 297 13.74 1.83 6.33
C HIS A 297 14.95 2.09 7.22
N HIS A 298 15.58 1.04 7.77
CA HIS A 298 16.68 1.21 8.74
C HIS A 298 17.78 2.13 8.23
N GLU A 299 18.16 2.05 6.97
CA GLU A 299 19.18 2.89 6.38
C GLU A 299 18.84 4.38 6.49
N LEU A 300 17.56 4.73 6.53
CA LEU A 300 17.04 6.09 6.64
C LEU A 300 16.70 6.48 8.09
N LEU A 301 16.34 5.50 8.93
CA LEU A 301 15.94 5.67 10.33
C LEU A 301 17.07 5.43 11.32
N GLY A 302 18.17 4.80 10.90
CA GLY A 302 19.16 4.13 11.76
C GLY A 302 19.60 4.88 12.99
N ALA A 303 19.81 6.20 12.86
CA ALA A 303 20.21 7.04 14.00
C ALA A 303 19.15 7.06 15.11
N MET A 304 17.86 7.15 14.74
CA MET A 304 16.75 7.15 15.71
C MET A 304 16.54 5.76 16.31
N LEU A 305 16.72 4.69 15.52
CA LEU A 305 16.64 3.32 16.04
C LEU A 305 17.78 3.02 17.03
N GLU A 306 18.99 3.49 16.75
CA GLU A 306 20.14 3.36 17.66
C GLU A 306 19.95 4.14 18.97
N SER A 307 19.41 5.37 18.91
CA SER A 307 19.27 6.24 20.09
C SER A 307 18.02 5.96 20.92
N VAL A 308 16.91 5.50 20.30
CA VAL A 308 15.62 5.38 20.98
C VAL A 308 15.21 3.91 21.20
N ILE A 309 15.28 3.07 20.15
CA ILE A 309 14.80 1.69 20.23
C ILE A 309 15.83 0.78 20.90
N LYS A 310 17.09 0.84 20.49
CA LYS A 310 18.14 -0.05 20.99
C LYS A 310 18.30 -0.03 22.52
N PRO A 311 18.32 1.14 23.22
CA PRO A 311 18.48 1.16 24.67
C PRO A 311 17.29 0.57 25.43
N LYS A 312 16.07 0.75 24.94
CA LYS A 312 14.83 0.35 25.61
C LYS A 312 14.38 -1.07 25.23
N TRP A 313 14.65 -1.50 23.98
CA TRP A 313 14.20 -2.79 23.41
C TRP A 313 15.32 -3.45 22.60
N PRO A 314 16.42 -3.88 23.23
CA PRO A 314 17.62 -4.38 22.51
C PRO A 314 17.36 -5.66 21.70
N GLU A 315 16.45 -6.52 22.15
CA GLU A 315 16.14 -7.75 21.42
C GLU A 315 15.29 -7.46 20.17
N ASP A 316 14.30 -6.57 20.26
CA ASP A 316 13.53 -6.13 19.09
C ASP A 316 14.44 -5.39 18.10
N PHE A 317 15.38 -4.56 18.59
CA PHE A 317 16.37 -3.91 17.74
C PHE A 317 17.22 -4.91 16.95
N LYS A 318 17.69 -6.00 17.57
CA LYS A 318 18.43 -7.06 16.85
C LYS A 318 17.61 -7.67 15.71
N ARG A 319 16.32 -7.91 15.95
CA ARG A 319 15.40 -8.45 14.94
C ARG A 319 15.20 -7.47 13.77
N ILE A 320 15.07 -6.17 14.07
CA ILE A 320 15.01 -5.11 13.04
C ILE A 320 16.31 -5.13 12.21
N ILE A 321 17.47 -5.25 12.85
CA ILE A 321 18.77 -5.35 12.16
C ILE A 321 18.84 -6.57 11.25
N ASP A 322 18.34 -7.71 11.70
CA ASP A 322 18.29 -8.94 10.86
C ASP A 322 17.41 -8.75 9.62
N ILE A 323 16.27 -8.05 9.76
CA ILE A 323 15.42 -7.68 8.63
C ILE A 323 16.18 -6.77 7.68
N THR A 324 16.85 -5.73 8.20
CA THR A 324 17.66 -4.79 7.41
C THR A 324 18.66 -5.51 6.53
N TYR A 325 19.48 -6.40 7.10
CA TYR A 325 20.49 -7.13 6.32
C TYR A 325 19.89 -8.05 5.25
N ARG A 326 18.75 -8.66 5.53
CA ARG A 326 18.06 -9.50 4.56
C ARG A 326 17.49 -8.66 3.42
N PHE A 327 16.71 -7.64 3.75
CA PHE A 327 16.02 -6.78 2.79
C PHE A 327 17.02 -5.99 1.93
N SER A 328 17.97 -5.28 2.51
CA SER A 328 18.95 -4.47 1.79
C SER A 328 19.74 -5.27 0.76
N SER A 329 20.11 -6.50 1.08
CA SER A 329 20.84 -7.37 0.14
C SER A 329 19.99 -7.74 -1.09
N GLY A 330 18.67 -8.01 -0.90
CA GLY A 330 17.75 -8.30 -1.99
C GLY A 330 17.43 -7.05 -2.82
N TRP A 331 17.16 -5.95 -2.14
CA TRP A 331 16.87 -4.65 -2.75
C TRP A 331 18.00 -4.19 -3.68
N ARG A 332 19.26 -4.23 -3.23
CA ARG A 332 20.42 -3.87 -4.07
C ARG A 332 20.55 -4.70 -5.33
N ARG A 333 20.22 -5.98 -5.29
CA ARG A 333 20.26 -6.85 -6.49
C ARG A 333 19.25 -6.44 -7.56
N VAL A 334 18.16 -5.80 -7.18
CA VAL A 334 17.17 -5.25 -8.12
C VAL A 334 17.51 -3.82 -8.50
N HIS A 335 17.90 -2.99 -7.54
CA HIS A 335 18.16 -1.56 -7.73
C HIS A 335 19.43 -1.29 -8.55
N ASN A 336 20.57 -1.87 -8.15
CA ASN A 336 21.87 -1.54 -8.76
C ASN A 336 21.95 -1.82 -10.28
N PRO A 337 21.46 -2.97 -10.79
CA PRO A 337 21.47 -3.21 -12.23
C PRO A 337 20.59 -2.23 -13.01
N VAL A 338 19.48 -1.78 -12.45
CA VAL A 338 18.51 -0.89 -13.12
C VAL A 338 18.99 0.55 -13.13
N THR A 339 19.55 1.03 -12.01
CA THR A 339 19.98 2.42 -11.85
C THR A 339 21.42 2.66 -12.28
N GLY A 340 22.24 1.60 -12.36
CA GLY A 340 23.70 1.71 -12.58
C GLY A 340 24.47 2.30 -11.39
N HIS A 341 23.81 2.44 -10.24
CA HIS A 341 24.44 2.88 -8.99
C HIS A 341 24.82 1.70 -8.12
N ASP A 342 26.04 1.73 -7.59
CA ASP A 342 26.60 0.70 -6.71
C ASP A 342 26.41 1.16 -5.25
N VAL A 343 25.25 0.86 -4.65
CA VAL A 343 25.02 1.14 -3.24
C VAL A 343 25.82 0.14 -2.42
N ALA A 344 26.68 0.64 -1.53
CA ALA A 344 27.69 -0.15 -0.86
C ALA A 344 27.13 -1.15 0.16
N ASP A 345 27.62 -2.40 0.06
CA ASP A 345 27.34 -3.50 0.99
C ASP A 345 28.21 -3.51 2.24
N ASP A 346 29.29 -2.73 2.26
CA ASP A 346 30.40 -2.94 3.18
C ASP A 346 30.27 -2.18 4.51
N LEU A 347 29.24 -1.31 4.67
CA LEU A 347 29.05 -0.57 5.89
C LEU A 347 28.27 -1.40 6.93
N THR A 348 28.74 -1.37 8.18
CA THR A 348 27.93 -1.83 9.30
C THR A 348 26.75 -0.88 9.52
N THR A 349 25.68 -1.34 10.18
CA THR A 349 24.51 -0.50 10.47
C THR A 349 24.85 0.79 11.20
N THR A 350 25.78 0.74 12.16
CA THR A 350 26.26 1.91 12.89
C THR A 350 27.07 2.85 11.99
N GLU A 351 27.96 2.31 11.13
CA GLU A 351 28.69 3.11 10.15
C GLU A 351 27.73 3.79 9.17
N PHE A 352 26.71 3.05 8.71
CA PHE A 352 25.70 3.57 7.82
C PHE A 352 24.87 4.68 8.48
N ALA A 353 24.36 4.47 9.69
CA ALA A 353 23.61 5.46 10.46
C ALA A 353 24.41 6.77 10.64
N ILE A 354 25.69 6.67 11.03
CA ILE A 354 26.57 7.81 11.21
C ILE A 354 26.88 8.51 9.87
N ALA A 355 27.13 7.74 8.81
CA ALA A 355 27.37 8.27 7.47
C ALA A 355 26.13 9.00 6.92
N MET A 356 24.94 8.47 7.17
CA MET A 356 23.67 9.09 6.78
C MET A 356 23.46 10.45 7.49
N LEU A 357 23.67 10.54 8.80
CA LEU A 357 23.61 11.81 9.51
C LEU A 357 24.66 12.81 8.98
N ALA A 358 25.87 12.32 8.71
CA ALA A 358 26.93 13.14 8.12
C ALA A 358 26.56 13.67 6.73
N ALA A 359 25.90 12.84 5.90
CA ALA A 359 25.38 13.23 4.59
C ALA A 359 24.28 14.29 4.68
N ARG A 360 23.46 14.26 5.76
CA ARG A 360 22.46 15.27 6.10
C ARG A 360 23.02 16.54 6.75
N ASN A 361 24.35 16.76 6.65
CA ASN A 361 25.09 17.92 7.20
C ASN A 361 25.04 18.03 8.73
N TRP A 362 24.86 16.94 9.46
CA TRP A 362 25.07 16.94 10.89
C TRP A 362 26.56 17.08 11.20
N THR A 363 26.90 17.85 12.20
CA THR A 363 28.28 17.95 12.68
C THR A 363 28.68 16.71 13.48
N THR A 364 29.96 16.46 13.63
CA THR A 364 30.47 15.35 14.47
C THR A 364 29.98 15.45 15.91
N GLN A 365 29.82 16.65 16.41
CA GLN A 365 29.35 16.90 17.77
C GLN A 365 27.84 16.59 17.90
N GLU A 366 27.01 17.07 16.97
CA GLU A 366 25.56 16.75 16.92
C GLU A 366 25.33 15.25 16.85
N ILE A 367 26.10 14.53 16.02
CA ILE A 367 26.01 13.06 15.90
C ILE A 367 26.40 12.37 17.21
N ALA A 368 27.48 12.84 17.85
CA ALA A 368 27.97 12.30 19.11
C ALA A 368 26.93 12.44 20.24
N GLU A 369 26.35 13.63 20.35
CA GLU A 369 25.28 13.92 21.32
C GLU A 369 24.02 13.07 21.06
N HIS A 370 23.58 12.99 19.81
CA HIS A 370 22.39 12.23 19.44
C HIS A 370 22.52 10.72 19.70
N LEU A 371 23.71 10.14 19.44
CA LEU A 371 23.95 8.70 19.60
C LEU A 371 24.57 8.33 20.97
N ASP A 372 24.75 9.29 21.84
CA ASP A 372 25.40 9.13 23.17
C ASP A 372 26.77 8.42 23.07
N ILE A 373 27.61 8.85 22.12
CA ILE A 373 28.96 8.33 21.90
C ILE A 373 29.99 9.49 21.82
N SER A 374 31.28 9.16 21.98
CA SER A 374 32.32 10.19 21.88
C SER A 374 32.44 10.74 20.46
N ALA A 375 32.76 12.03 20.32
CA ALA A 375 33.09 12.66 19.04
C ALA A 375 34.24 11.95 18.31
N ASN A 376 35.18 11.34 19.05
CA ASN A 376 36.25 10.53 18.46
C ASN A 376 35.72 9.21 17.87
N THR A 377 34.74 8.58 18.51
CA THR A 377 34.06 7.40 17.99
C THR A 377 33.34 7.73 16.68
N VAL A 378 32.62 8.84 16.61
CA VAL A 378 31.97 9.33 15.38
C VAL A 378 33.02 9.56 14.27
N LYS A 379 34.12 10.25 14.56
CA LYS A 379 35.20 10.47 13.57
C LYS A 379 35.73 9.13 13.03
N LYS A 380 35.94 8.15 13.90
CA LYS A 380 36.43 6.82 13.53
C LYS A 380 35.42 6.15 12.56
N HIS A 381 34.12 6.12 12.88
CA HIS A 381 33.12 5.52 12.02
C HIS A 381 32.98 6.24 10.67
N ILE A 382 33.01 7.58 10.64
CA ILE A 382 33.03 8.35 9.39
C ILE A 382 34.26 8.00 8.55
N PHE A 383 35.45 7.91 9.17
CA PHE A 383 36.67 7.53 8.46
C PHE A 383 36.60 6.12 7.87
N GLU A 384 36.11 5.13 8.64
CA GLU A 384 35.94 3.75 8.16
C GLU A 384 34.87 3.67 7.05
N ALA A 385 33.75 4.36 7.18
CA ALA A 385 32.75 4.45 6.13
C ALA A 385 33.34 5.04 4.85
N MET A 386 34.02 6.17 4.92
CA MET A 386 34.68 6.79 3.77
C MET A 386 35.74 5.88 3.13
N ARG A 387 36.52 5.17 3.95
CA ARG A 387 37.52 4.19 3.46
C ARG A 387 36.87 3.06 2.69
N LYS A 388 35.77 2.49 3.24
CA LYS A 388 35.02 1.40 2.62
C LYS A 388 34.36 1.83 1.31
N LEU A 389 33.85 3.07 1.26
CA LEU A 389 33.23 3.67 0.06
C LEU A 389 34.25 4.22 -0.96
N GLY A 390 35.57 4.18 -0.66
CA GLY A 390 36.60 4.69 -1.55
C GLY A 390 36.58 6.20 -1.76
N ILE A 391 35.94 6.97 -0.86
CA ILE A 391 35.80 8.43 -0.97
C ILE A 391 36.81 9.17 -0.05
N LYS A 392 37.23 10.34 -0.50
CA LYS A 392 38.23 11.17 0.23
C LYS A 392 37.61 12.32 1.00
N ASN A 393 36.42 12.77 0.61
CA ASN A 393 35.76 13.92 1.22
C ASN A 393 34.45 13.52 1.87
N ARG A 394 34.21 14.03 3.09
CA ARG A 394 32.91 13.83 3.79
C ARG A 394 31.70 14.28 2.98
N LYS A 395 31.85 15.34 2.16
CA LYS A 395 30.76 15.84 1.29
C LYS A 395 30.32 14.81 0.24
N ASP A 396 31.21 13.91 -0.14
CA ASP A 396 30.91 12.86 -1.12
C ASP A 396 29.97 11.77 -0.55
N LEU A 397 29.81 11.68 0.78
CA LEU A 397 28.85 10.79 1.42
C LEU A 397 27.43 10.99 0.87
N LYS A 398 27.05 12.22 0.50
CA LYS A 398 25.73 12.48 -0.11
C LYS A 398 25.43 11.65 -1.34
N LYS A 399 26.43 11.34 -2.15
CA LYS A 399 26.29 10.56 -3.37
C LYS A 399 25.94 9.08 -3.11
N TYR A 400 26.24 8.58 -1.91
CA TYR A 400 26.05 7.18 -1.53
C TYR A 400 24.89 6.96 -0.56
N MET A 401 24.49 8.01 0.15
CA MET A 401 23.55 7.93 1.28
C MET A 401 22.18 8.54 1.00
N LEU A 402 22.06 9.41 -0.01
CA LEU A 402 20.85 10.19 -0.27
C LEU A 402 20.40 10.10 -1.75
N GLN A 403 20.74 9.01 -2.43
CA GLN A 403 20.29 8.74 -3.80
C GLN A 403 19.15 7.74 -3.82
#